data_2bf050f4298299fa09dba2ef3e736da3
#
_entry.id   2bf050f4298299fa09dba2ef3e736da3
#
_cell.length_a   1.000
_cell.length_b   1.000
_cell.length_c   1.000
_cell.angle_alpha   90.00
_cell.angle_beta   90.00
_cell.angle_gamma   90.00
#
_symmetry.space_group_name_H-M   'P 1'
#
loop_
_entity.id
_entity.type
_entity.pdbx_description
1 polymer ?
#
loop_
_entity_poly.entity_id
_entity_poly.type
_entity_poly.pdbx_seq_one_letter_code
_entity_poly.pdbx_strand_id
1 'polypeptide(L)'
;LSAAWANSAYSMVPTDLLIPPEQFSLLASTIVSSAGNQSLLTYLETNTIAYHQNGRPLNIRPVKWAKGRGVSNSDRMMFYTNDKKYVRFPMVPLMSVPIQYRGLYQLVTYYGKLGAVEPVYPETLAYVDGI
;
A
#
# COMPACT_ATOMS: atom_id res chain seq x y z
N LEU A 1 13.20 -1.98 4.57
CA LEU A 1 13.30 -2.73 3.30
C LEU A 1 14.15 -4.00 3.45
N SER A 2 15.39 -3.89 3.95
CA SER A 2 16.29 -5.06 4.11
C SER A 2 15.67 -6.18 4.95
N ALA A 3 15.00 -5.85 6.04
CA ALA A 3 14.31 -6.84 6.87
C ALA A 3 13.14 -7.51 6.12
N ALA A 4 12.36 -6.76 5.35
CA ALA A 4 11.29 -7.33 4.54
C ALA A 4 11.83 -8.27 3.44
N TRP A 5 12.95 -7.92 2.85
CA TRP A 5 13.65 -8.76 1.88
C TRP A 5 14.18 -10.05 2.52
N ALA A 6 14.78 -9.94 3.69
CA ALA A 6 15.25 -11.12 4.43
C ALA A 6 14.09 -12.04 4.86
N ASN A 7 12.95 -11.48 5.30
CA ASN A 7 11.77 -12.26 5.68
C ASN A 7 11.20 -13.08 4.53
N SER A 8 11.35 -12.61 3.30
CA SER A 8 10.96 -13.36 2.10
C SER A 8 12.03 -14.35 1.63
N ALA A 9 13.00 -14.71 2.46
CA ALA A 9 14.17 -15.51 2.10
C ALA A 9 14.90 -14.96 0.86
N TYR A 10 15.00 -13.64 0.76
CA TYR A 10 15.64 -12.89 -0.34
C TYR A 10 14.99 -13.10 -1.72
N SER A 11 13.79 -13.68 -1.75
CA SER A 11 13.09 -13.96 -3.01
C SER A 11 12.37 -12.74 -3.59
N MET A 12 12.05 -11.75 -2.75
CA MET A 12 11.23 -10.63 -3.17
C MET A 12 11.54 -9.35 -2.40
N VAL A 13 11.63 -8.25 -3.14
CA VAL A 13 11.76 -6.90 -2.59
C VAL A 13 10.42 -6.17 -2.74
N PRO A 14 9.89 -5.54 -1.67
CA PRO A 14 8.65 -4.76 -1.75
C PRO A 14 8.73 -3.67 -2.82
N THR A 15 7.61 -3.44 -3.52
CA THR A 15 7.50 -2.40 -4.55
C THR A 15 6.85 -1.13 -4.03
N ASP A 16 6.05 -1.24 -2.98
CA ASP A 16 5.24 -0.15 -2.44
C ASP A 16 5.47 0.02 -0.94
N LEU A 17 5.49 1.28 -0.51
CA LEU A 17 5.54 1.70 0.88
C LEU A 17 4.36 2.62 1.17
N LEU A 18 3.56 2.24 2.15
CA LEU A 18 2.48 3.05 2.70
C LEU A 18 2.94 3.67 4.01
N ILE A 19 2.83 4.99 4.12
CA ILE A 19 3.25 5.74 5.31
C ILE A 19 2.16 6.73 5.73
N PRO A 20 2.13 7.17 7.00
CA PRO A 20 1.25 8.25 7.43
C PRO A 20 1.57 9.58 6.71
N PRO A 21 0.58 10.47 6.52
CA PRO A 21 0.77 11.73 5.80
C PRO A 21 1.78 12.67 6.43
N GLU A 22 1.93 12.64 7.75
CA GLU A 22 2.88 13.50 8.48
C GLU A 22 4.33 13.14 8.11
N GLN A 23 4.66 11.86 8.17
CA GLN A 23 5.97 11.35 7.77
C GLN A 23 6.24 11.55 6.29
N PHE A 24 5.21 11.39 5.44
CA PHE A 24 5.33 11.68 4.01
C PHE A 24 5.68 13.16 3.77
N SER A 25 5.01 14.08 4.45
CA SER A 25 5.30 15.52 4.37
C SER A 25 6.72 15.84 4.83
N LEU A 26 7.17 15.20 5.91
CA LEU A 26 8.53 15.34 6.41
C LEU A 26 9.56 14.88 5.37
N LEU A 27 9.35 13.70 4.77
CA LEU A 27 10.24 13.17 3.74
C LEU A 27 10.30 14.06 2.50
N ALA A 28 9.18 14.64 2.11
CA ALA A 28 9.08 15.52 0.95
C ALA A 28 9.77 16.87 1.17
N SER A 29 9.71 17.41 2.40
CA SER A 29 10.26 18.71 2.76
C SER A 29 11.72 18.67 3.19
N THR A 30 12.21 17.50 3.64
CA THR A 30 13.59 17.34 4.11
C THR A 30 14.55 17.14 2.95
N ILE A 31 15.63 17.91 2.93
CA ILE A 31 16.70 17.82 1.93
C ILE A 31 17.79 16.88 2.46
N VAL A 32 18.27 15.96 1.63
CA VAL A 32 19.32 14.99 1.98
C VAL A 32 20.66 15.67 2.25
N SER A 33 20.97 16.70 1.46
CA SER A 33 22.21 17.45 1.58
C SER A 33 22.02 18.87 1.13
N SER A 34 22.63 19.81 1.82
CA SER A 34 22.63 21.25 1.44
C SER A 34 23.24 21.51 0.05
N ALA A 35 24.07 20.59 -0.43
CA ALA A 35 24.74 20.71 -1.74
C ALA A 35 23.96 20.03 -2.89
N GLY A 36 22.99 19.14 -2.59
CA GLY A 36 22.39 18.28 -3.59
C GLY A 36 20.98 18.68 -4.06
N ASN A 37 20.33 19.59 -3.40
CA ASN A 37 18.97 20.08 -3.70
C ASN A 37 17.93 18.96 -3.95
N GLN A 38 18.17 17.76 -3.43
CA GLN A 38 17.32 16.58 -3.58
C GLN A 38 16.55 16.31 -2.28
N SER A 39 15.23 16.11 -2.38
CA SER A 39 14.42 15.73 -1.23
C SER A 39 14.74 14.31 -0.78
N LEU A 40 14.55 14.05 0.52
CA LEU A 40 14.73 12.71 1.08
C LEU A 40 13.77 11.71 0.45
N LEU A 41 12.57 12.14 0.06
CA LEU A 41 11.60 11.32 -0.66
C LEU A 41 12.17 10.83 -2.00
N THR A 42 12.66 11.73 -2.86
CA THR A 42 13.23 11.37 -4.16
C THR A 42 14.48 10.48 -4.00
N TYR A 43 15.30 10.76 -2.98
CA TYR A 43 16.44 9.93 -2.68
C TYR A 43 16.05 8.49 -2.30
N LEU A 44 15.02 8.33 -1.46
CA LEU A 44 14.51 7.00 -1.08
C LEU A 44 13.87 6.25 -2.25
N GLU A 45 13.19 6.94 -3.15
CA GLU A 45 12.59 6.31 -4.33
C GLU A 45 13.64 5.71 -5.27
N THR A 46 14.79 6.39 -5.43
CA THR A 46 15.79 6.04 -6.45
C THR A 46 17.01 5.30 -5.92
N ASN A 47 17.32 5.40 -4.61
CA ASN A 47 18.54 4.83 -4.03
C ASN A 47 18.28 3.68 -3.05
N THR A 48 17.16 2.97 -3.18
CA THR A 48 16.85 1.82 -2.34
C THR A 48 17.18 0.49 -3.02
N ILE A 49 17.25 -0.56 -2.20
CA ILE A 49 17.38 -1.94 -2.68
C ILE A 49 16.24 -2.27 -3.66
N ALA A 50 15.04 -1.73 -3.45
CA ALA A 50 13.91 -1.93 -4.34
C ALA A 50 14.19 -1.42 -5.77
N TYR A 51 14.81 -0.26 -5.91
CA TYR A 51 15.19 0.27 -7.21
C TYR A 51 16.22 -0.62 -7.92
N HIS A 52 17.24 -1.05 -7.20
CA HIS A 52 18.31 -1.87 -7.77
C HIS A 52 17.87 -3.29 -8.16
N GLN A 53 16.95 -3.88 -7.40
CA GLN A 53 16.48 -5.24 -7.66
C GLN A 53 15.30 -5.29 -8.65
N ASN A 54 14.35 -4.37 -8.53
CA ASN A 54 13.16 -4.37 -9.36
C ASN A 54 13.30 -3.53 -10.64
N GLY A 55 14.34 -2.71 -10.75
CA GLY A 55 14.55 -1.77 -11.87
C GLY A 55 13.50 -0.66 -11.92
N ARG A 56 12.74 -0.45 -10.83
CA ARG A 56 11.68 0.56 -10.71
C ARG A 56 11.81 1.30 -9.38
N PRO A 57 11.49 2.60 -9.33
CA PRO A 57 11.50 3.36 -8.10
C PRO A 57 10.51 2.76 -7.09
N LEU A 58 10.87 2.85 -5.80
CA LEU A 58 9.98 2.49 -4.72
C LEU A 58 8.78 3.46 -4.72
N ASN A 59 7.58 2.93 -4.79
CA ASN A 59 6.36 3.75 -4.80
C ASN A 59 5.95 4.08 -3.36
N ILE A 60 6.19 5.31 -2.94
CA ILE A 60 5.87 5.78 -1.58
C ILE A 60 4.57 6.56 -1.61
N ARG A 61 3.56 6.12 -0.84
CA ARG A 61 2.23 6.73 -0.81
C ARG A 61 1.79 7.09 0.60
N PRO A 62 1.20 8.28 0.78
CA PRO A 62 0.59 8.65 2.05
C PRO A 62 -0.75 7.96 2.24
N VAL A 63 -0.97 7.38 3.43
CA VAL A 63 -2.24 6.74 3.81
C VAL A 63 -2.67 7.20 5.19
N LYS A 64 -3.80 7.91 5.27
CA LYS A 64 -4.33 8.43 6.54
C LYS A 64 -4.66 7.35 7.58
N TRP A 65 -5.00 6.15 7.12
CA TRP A 65 -5.36 5.02 7.98
C TRP A 65 -4.17 4.37 8.68
N ALA A 66 -2.95 4.74 8.31
CA ALA A 66 -1.72 4.25 8.93
C ALA A 66 -1.40 4.98 10.25
N LYS A 67 -2.04 6.12 10.50
CA LYS A 67 -1.89 6.89 11.73
C LYS A 67 -2.56 6.19 12.92
N GLY A 68 -1.83 6.04 14.03
CA GLY A 68 -2.33 5.43 15.26
C GLY A 68 -2.70 3.95 15.14
N ARG A 69 -2.16 3.22 14.18
CA ARG A 69 -2.45 1.79 13.96
C ARG A 69 -1.34 0.84 14.39
N GLY A 70 -0.23 1.38 14.82
CA GLY A 70 0.87 0.62 15.39
C GLY A 70 0.64 0.21 16.84
N VAL A 71 1.61 -0.50 17.38
CA VAL A 71 1.61 -0.89 18.79
C VAL A 71 1.58 0.35 19.69
N SER A 72 0.78 0.32 20.73
CA SER A 72 0.59 1.46 21.65
C SER A 72 0.08 2.74 20.99
N ASN A 73 -0.77 2.59 19.97
CA ASN A 73 -1.33 3.72 19.20
C ASN A 73 -0.26 4.57 18.48
N SER A 74 0.89 3.99 18.21
CA SER A 74 1.93 4.62 17.37
C SER A 74 1.54 4.60 15.90
N ASP A 75 2.25 5.36 15.10
CA ASP A 75 2.08 5.34 13.66
C ASP A 75 2.71 4.08 13.05
N ARG A 76 2.13 3.62 11.96
CA ARG A 76 2.55 2.39 11.26
C ARG A 76 2.89 2.69 9.82
N MET A 77 3.98 2.13 9.33
CA MET A 77 4.23 2.01 7.90
C MET A 77 4.18 0.56 7.45
N MET A 78 3.85 0.36 6.19
CA MET A 78 3.68 -0.97 5.61
C MET A 78 4.40 -1.07 4.28
N PHE A 79 5.24 -2.08 4.16
CA PHE A 79 5.85 -2.50 2.91
C PHE A 79 5.08 -3.67 2.32
N TYR A 80 4.79 -3.63 1.03
CA TYR A 80 4.16 -4.73 0.33
C TYR A 80 4.53 -4.73 -1.15
N THR A 81 4.23 -5.82 -1.83
CA THR A 81 4.39 -5.91 -3.28
C THR A 81 3.03 -5.83 -3.94
N ASN A 82 2.86 -4.81 -4.76
CA ASN A 82 1.61 -4.55 -5.46
C ASN A 82 1.50 -5.41 -6.74
N ASP A 83 1.33 -6.70 -6.56
CA ASP A 83 1.11 -7.66 -7.63
C ASP A 83 -0.01 -8.63 -7.22
N LYS A 84 -0.87 -9.00 -8.17
CA LYS A 84 -1.99 -9.93 -7.96
C LYS A 84 -1.55 -11.30 -7.46
N LYS A 85 -0.29 -11.67 -7.67
CA LYS A 85 0.31 -12.90 -7.16
C LYS A 85 0.46 -12.89 -5.64
N TYR A 86 0.69 -11.70 -5.05
CA TYR A 86 1.02 -11.54 -3.64
C TYR A 86 -0.09 -10.93 -2.82
N VAL A 87 -0.84 -9.98 -3.39
CA VAL A 87 -1.96 -9.32 -2.71
C VAL A 87 -3.17 -9.32 -3.63
N ARG A 88 -4.29 -9.81 -3.12
CA ARG A 88 -5.57 -9.89 -3.82
C ARG A 88 -6.66 -9.16 -3.07
N PHE A 89 -7.58 -8.59 -3.81
CA PHE A 89 -8.80 -8.02 -3.28
C PHE A 89 -9.98 -8.66 -4.01
N PRO A 90 -10.56 -9.74 -3.48
CA PRO A 90 -11.69 -10.39 -4.11
C PRO A 90 -12.92 -9.49 -4.03
N MET A 91 -13.50 -9.20 -5.18
CA MET A 91 -14.74 -8.46 -5.26
C MET A 91 -15.64 -9.01 -6.36
N VAL A 92 -16.93 -9.04 -6.10
CA VAL A 92 -17.95 -9.22 -7.11
C VAL A 92 -18.43 -7.83 -7.53
N PRO A 93 -18.32 -7.45 -8.79
CA PRO A 93 -18.77 -6.14 -9.26
C PRO A 93 -20.26 -5.95 -9.00
N LEU A 94 -20.66 -4.70 -8.91
CA LEU A 94 -22.07 -4.35 -8.76
C LEU A 94 -22.85 -4.81 -9.98
N MET A 95 -23.81 -5.69 -9.77
CA MET A 95 -24.70 -6.22 -10.80
C MET A 95 -26.14 -5.82 -10.51
N SER A 96 -26.93 -5.61 -11.55
CA SER A 96 -28.37 -5.37 -11.43
C SER A 96 -29.18 -6.62 -11.76
N VAL A 97 -30.22 -6.85 -10.99
CA VAL A 97 -31.27 -7.83 -11.34
C VAL A 97 -32.17 -7.22 -12.42
N PRO A 98 -32.77 -8.02 -13.32
CA PRO A 98 -33.75 -7.51 -14.27
C PRO A 98 -34.85 -6.68 -13.59
N ILE A 99 -35.30 -5.64 -14.28
CA ILE A 99 -36.33 -4.73 -13.80
C ILE A 99 -37.60 -5.48 -13.47
N GLN A 100 -38.08 -5.31 -12.25
CA GLN A 100 -39.38 -5.83 -11.81
C GLN A 100 -40.41 -4.70 -11.78
N TYR A 101 -41.60 -4.95 -12.37
CA TYR A 101 -42.70 -4.02 -12.33
C TYR A 101 -43.63 -4.38 -11.17
N ARG A 102 -43.87 -3.44 -10.28
CA ARG A 102 -44.89 -3.56 -9.21
C ARG A 102 -45.88 -2.40 -9.33
N GLY A 103 -46.96 -2.64 -10.05
CA GLY A 103 -47.93 -1.62 -10.39
C GLY A 103 -47.30 -0.49 -11.20
N LEU A 104 -47.33 0.73 -10.71
CA LEU A 104 -46.75 1.92 -11.35
C LEU A 104 -45.24 2.10 -11.10
N TYR A 105 -44.60 1.23 -10.28
CA TYR A 105 -43.22 1.36 -9.91
C TYR A 105 -42.33 0.35 -10.62
N GLN A 106 -41.15 0.82 -11.00
CA GLN A 106 -40.05 -0.04 -11.48
C GLN A 106 -39.08 -0.26 -10.32
N LEU A 107 -38.82 -1.51 -9.97
CA LEU A 107 -37.88 -1.90 -8.93
C LEU A 107 -36.64 -2.51 -9.60
N VAL A 108 -35.48 -1.90 -9.35
CA VAL A 108 -34.18 -2.44 -9.76
C VAL A 108 -33.38 -2.73 -8.50
N THR A 109 -32.99 -3.97 -8.32
CA THR A 109 -32.13 -4.37 -7.19
C THR A 109 -30.71 -4.52 -7.68
N TYR A 110 -29.78 -3.88 -6.98
CA TYR A 110 -28.35 -4.02 -7.22
C TYR A 110 -27.75 -4.88 -6.12
N TYR A 111 -26.83 -5.75 -6.49
CA TYR A 111 -26.07 -6.55 -5.54
C TYR A 111 -24.60 -6.58 -5.90
N GLY A 112 -23.74 -6.68 -4.90
CA GLY A 112 -22.31 -6.80 -5.02
C GLY A 112 -21.72 -7.37 -3.73
N LYS A 113 -20.53 -7.92 -3.80
CA LYS A 113 -19.80 -8.40 -2.63
C LYS A 113 -18.39 -7.85 -2.63
N LEU A 114 -17.94 -7.39 -1.48
CA LEU A 114 -16.57 -7.00 -1.23
C LEU A 114 -15.96 -7.98 -0.22
N GLY A 115 -14.80 -8.50 -0.54
CA GLY A 115 -13.99 -9.27 0.39
C GLY A 115 -13.01 -8.39 1.16
N ALA A 116 -12.20 -9.00 2.00
CA ALA A 116 -11.05 -8.37 2.61
C ALA A 116 -9.82 -8.45 1.70
N VAL A 117 -8.84 -7.59 1.93
CA VAL A 117 -7.53 -7.72 1.28
C VAL A 117 -6.89 -9.03 1.77
N GLU A 118 -6.50 -9.87 0.84
CA GLU A 118 -5.94 -11.19 1.09
C GLU A 118 -4.46 -11.20 0.67
N PRO A 119 -3.53 -11.27 1.62
CA PRO A 119 -2.13 -11.55 1.32
C PRO A 119 -1.97 -13.05 1.04
N VAL A 120 -1.51 -13.40 -0.15
CA VAL A 120 -1.28 -14.81 -0.54
C VAL A 120 -0.06 -15.35 0.19
N TYR A 121 0.97 -14.51 0.34
CA TYR A 121 2.21 -14.83 1.05
C TYR A 121 2.45 -13.78 2.12
N PRO A 122 2.14 -14.06 3.40
CA PRO A 122 2.31 -13.09 4.48
C PRO A 122 3.75 -12.63 4.68
N GLU A 123 4.73 -13.43 4.28
CA GLU A 123 6.16 -13.10 4.35
C GLU A 123 6.56 -11.93 3.44
N THR A 124 5.72 -11.60 2.45
CA THR A 124 5.95 -10.47 1.54
C THR A 124 5.45 -9.13 2.07
N LEU A 125 4.78 -9.17 3.22
CA LEU A 125 4.32 -7.99 3.95
C LEU A 125 5.25 -7.70 5.12
N ALA A 126 5.56 -6.44 5.34
CA ALA A 126 6.27 -6.01 6.53
C ALA A 126 5.64 -4.75 7.12
N TYR A 127 5.43 -4.79 8.42
CA TYR A 127 4.97 -3.64 9.20
C TYR A 127 6.11 -3.10 10.03
N VAL A 128 6.15 -1.77 10.18
CA VAL A 128 7.04 -1.08 11.11
C VAL A 128 6.21 -0.10 11.91
N ASP A 129 6.24 -0.25 13.21
CA ASP A 129 5.51 0.57 14.16
C ASP A 129 6.44 1.51 14.92
N GLY A 130 5.91 2.61 15.42
CA GLY A 130 6.69 3.56 16.22
C GLY A 130 7.51 4.56 15.39
N ILE A 131 7.00 4.90 14.24
CA ILE A 131 7.59 5.91 13.34
C ILE A 131 7.02 7.29 13.59
#